data_c01540cf4a8bf0293d6c61f6bc9c882d
#
_entry.id   c01540cf4a8bf0293d6c61f6bc9c882d
#
_cell.length_a   1.000
_cell.length_b   1.000
_cell.length_c   1.000
_cell.angle_alpha   90.00
_cell.angle_beta   90.00
_cell.angle_gamma   90.00
#
_symmetry.space_group_name_H-M   'P 1'
#
loop_
_entity.id
_entity.type
_entity.pdbx_description
1 polymer ?
#
loop_
_entity_poly.entity_id
_entity_poly.type
_entity_poly.pdbx_seq_one_letter_code
_entity_poly.pdbx_strand_id
1 'polypeptide(L)'
;MPSVPLKVSLIAHTPDPEKTCALAARTCYSGLDMESLKSRVDEKDQADFLRRVVSSGHLSVLEHASFTFSIEGVSRALLAQVTRHRIASFSVQSQRYVSLEKGFGYIIPPRIAALGEEAIKTYEDQMNTMHTWYKDWQDKLGSGEGSNEDARFV
;
A
#
# COMPACT_ATOMS: atom_id res chain seq x y z
N MET A 1 -9.31 22.74 -0.65
CA MET A 1 -8.75 21.44 -0.18
C MET A 1 -7.35 21.25 -0.75
N PRO A 2 -6.40 20.60 -0.05
CA PRO A 2 -5.03 20.48 -0.57
C PRO A 2 -4.87 19.26 -1.49
N SER A 3 -4.06 19.41 -2.55
CA SER A 3 -3.46 18.26 -3.23
C SER A 3 -2.40 17.64 -2.31
N VAL A 4 -2.30 16.31 -2.32
CA VAL A 4 -1.38 15.57 -1.45
C VAL A 4 -0.39 14.75 -2.28
N PRO A 5 0.90 14.78 -1.93
CA PRO A 5 1.90 13.98 -2.61
C PRO A 5 1.85 12.51 -2.16
N LEU A 6 2.31 11.61 -3.03
CA LEU A 6 2.57 10.23 -2.65
C LEU A 6 3.65 10.17 -1.56
N LYS A 7 3.35 9.43 -0.50
CA LYS A 7 4.33 9.10 0.55
C LYS A 7 4.27 7.62 0.85
N VAL A 8 5.42 6.97 0.78
CA VAL A 8 5.59 5.54 1.14
C VAL A 8 6.65 5.44 2.21
N SER A 9 6.33 4.77 3.30
CA SER A 9 7.24 4.55 4.43
C SER A 9 7.24 3.07 4.82
N LEU A 10 8.43 2.49 4.96
CA LEU A 10 8.59 1.16 5.52
C LEU A 10 8.39 1.23 7.04
N ILE A 11 7.39 0.50 7.56
CA ILE A 11 7.07 0.45 8.99
C ILE A 11 7.80 -0.70 9.69
N ALA A 12 7.79 -1.88 9.05
CA ALA A 12 8.41 -3.08 9.60
C ALA A 12 8.80 -4.03 8.47
N HIS A 13 9.76 -4.87 8.71
CA HIS A 13 10.15 -5.95 7.81
C HIS A 13 10.74 -7.12 8.60
N THR A 14 10.80 -8.29 7.97
CA THR A 14 11.54 -9.43 8.48
C THR A 14 13.01 -9.05 8.67
N PRO A 15 13.62 -9.26 9.85
CA PRO A 15 15.06 -9.08 10.04
C PRO A 15 15.85 -9.94 9.06
N ASP A 16 16.89 -9.38 8.46
CA ASP A 16 17.76 -10.07 7.49
C ASP A 16 16.97 -10.94 6.47
N PRO A 17 16.10 -10.33 5.63
CA PRO A 17 15.14 -11.08 4.82
C PRO A 17 15.81 -12.04 3.83
N GLU A 18 16.97 -11.69 3.29
CA GLU A 18 17.72 -12.57 2.41
C GLU A 18 18.22 -13.81 3.16
N LYS A 19 18.76 -13.65 4.36
CA LYS A 19 19.19 -14.78 5.19
C LYS A 19 18.02 -15.66 5.60
N THR A 20 16.90 -15.06 5.96
CA THR A 20 15.67 -15.79 6.31
C THR A 20 15.18 -16.64 5.15
N CYS A 21 15.09 -16.07 3.95
CA CYS A 21 14.70 -16.81 2.73
C CYS A 21 15.72 -17.89 2.37
N ALA A 22 17.02 -17.63 2.50
CA ALA A 22 18.07 -18.61 2.23
C ALA A 22 18.02 -19.77 3.22
N LEU A 23 17.77 -19.50 4.50
CA LEU A 23 17.60 -20.52 5.52
C LEU A 23 16.40 -21.42 5.19
N ALA A 24 15.26 -20.83 4.86
CA ALA A 24 14.06 -21.55 4.43
C ALA A 24 14.35 -22.45 3.20
N ALA A 25 14.99 -21.91 2.17
CA ALA A 25 15.35 -22.67 0.99
C ALA A 25 16.29 -23.84 1.29
N ARG A 26 17.30 -23.63 2.13
CA ARG A 26 18.29 -24.66 2.49
C ARG A 26 17.71 -25.75 3.40
N THR A 27 16.75 -25.43 4.23
CA THR A 27 16.07 -26.38 5.10
C THR A 27 15.46 -27.55 4.30
N CYS A 28 14.97 -27.29 3.11
CA CYS A 28 14.36 -28.34 2.25
C CYS A 28 15.36 -29.39 1.75
N TYR A 29 16.64 -29.07 1.70
CA TYR A 29 17.69 -29.93 1.08
C TYR A 29 18.85 -30.25 2.02
N SER A 30 18.79 -29.82 3.27
CA SER A 30 19.87 -30.04 4.26
C SER A 30 19.49 -31.10 5.25
N GLY A 31 20.42 -32.01 5.53
CA GLY A 31 20.33 -32.93 6.66
C GLY A 31 20.95 -32.40 7.96
N LEU A 32 21.36 -31.13 7.99
CA LEU A 32 21.92 -30.49 9.16
C LEU A 32 20.81 -30.09 10.14
N ASP A 33 21.17 -30.04 11.42
CA ASP A 33 20.34 -29.38 12.42
C ASP A 33 20.25 -27.86 12.13
N MET A 34 19.24 -27.23 12.73
CA MET A 34 18.92 -25.82 12.44
C MET A 34 20.03 -24.85 12.87
N GLU A 35 20.73 -25.13 13.96
CA GLU A 35 21.81 -24.28 14.47
C GLU A 35 23.00 -24.28 13.53
N SER A 36 23.44 -25.47 13.12
CA SER A 36 24.51 -25.64 12.12
C SER A 36 24.16 -25.03 10.77
N LEU A 37 22.90 -25.14 10.33
CA LEU A 37 22.44 -24.57 9.09
C LEU A 37 22.43 -23.03 9.15
N LYS A 38 21.96 -22.45 10.24
CA LYS A 38 21.96 -21.02 10.48
C LYS A 38 23.38 -20.45 10.49
N SER A 39 24.29 -21.05 11.19
CA SER A 39 25.70 -20.64 11.20
C SER A 39 26.28 -20.58 9.78
N ARG A 40 26.04 -21.60 8.94
CA ARG A 40 26.49 -21.61 7.54
C ARG A 40 25.85 -20.53 6.66
N VAL A 41 24.61 -20.13 6.95
CA VAL A 41 23.93 -19.05 6.23
C VAL A 41 24.53 -17.72 6.64
N ASP A 42 24.86 -17.54 7.92
CA ASP A 42 25.45 -16.29 8.44
C ASP A 42 26.87 -16.01 7.93
N GLU A 43 27.64 -17.06 7.62
CA GLU A 43 29.03 -16.95 7.13
C GLU A 43 29.15 -16.49 5.67
N LYS A 44 28.08 -16.50 4.88
CA LYS A 44 28.12 -16.27 3.43
C LYS A 44 27.08 -15.29 2.96
N ASP A 45 27.41 -14.52 1.92
CA ASP A 45 26.45 -13.80 1.14
C ASP A 45 25.46 -14.78 0.45
N GLN A 46 24.18 -14.53 0.66
CA GLN A 46 23.10 -15.39 0.17
C GLN A 46 22.51 -14.90 -1.17
N ALA A 47 22.89 -13.73 -1.67
CA ALA A 47 22.28 -13.13 -2.84
C ALA A 47 22.36 -14.00 -4.09
N ASP A 48 23.53 -14.57 -4.40
CA ASP A 48 23.71 -15.45 -5.58
C ASP A 48 22.99 -16.79 -5.43
N PHE A 49 22.91 -17.31 -4.22
CA PHE A 49 22.14 -18.52 -3.95
C PHE A 49 20.65 -18.26 -4.18
N LEU A 50 20.12 -17.18 -3.62
CA LEU A 50 18.70 -16.82 -3.80
C LEU A 50 18.36 -16.51 -5.24
N ARG A 51 19.23 -15.81 -5.99
CA ARG A 51 19.01 -15.58 -7.44
C ARG A 51 18.83 -16.88 -8.19
N ARG A 52 19.64 -17.91 -7.92
CA ARG A 52 19.49 -19.24 -8.55
C ARG A 52 18.19 -19.92 -8.14
N VAL A 53 17.83 -19.88 -6.87
CA VAL A 53 16.57 -20.47 -6.35
C VAL A 53 15.36 -19.82 -7.02
N VAL A 54 15.34 -18.50 -7.09
CA VAL A 54 14.25 -17.72 -7.72
C VAL A 54 14.19 -17.99 -9.23
N SER A 55 15.35 -17.96 -9.93
CA SER A 55 15.39 -18.21 -11.38
C SER A 55 14.99 -19.62 -11.77
N SER A 56 15.09 -20.59 -10.86
CA SER A 56 14.58 -21.96 -11.06
C SER A 56 13.08 -22.11 -10.74
N GLY A 57 12.38 -21.01 -10.41
CA GLY A 57 10.94 -21.01 -10.18
C GLY A 57 10.49 -21.32 -8.74
N HIS A 58 11.42 -21.53 -7.81
CA HIS A 58 11.11 -21.79 -6.39
C HIS A 58 10.81 -20.48 -5.63
N LEU A 59 9.67 -19.84 -5.95
CA LEU A 59 9.29 -18.54 -5.41
C LEU A 59 8.76 -18.57 -3.97
N SER A 60 8.25 -19.73 -3.51
CA SER A 60 7.66 -19.85 -2.18
C SER A 60 8.63 -19.53 -1.04
N VAL A 61 9.93 -19.67 -1.26
CA VAL A 61 10.93 -19.30 -0.24
C VAL A 61 10.95 -17.80 0.07
N LEU A 62 10.50 -16.95 -0.87
CA LEU A 62 10.39 -15.51 -0.67
C LEU A 62 9.27 -15.12 0.29
N GLU A 63 8.28 -16.00 0.50
CA GLU A 63 7.16 -15.76 1.40
C GLU A 63 7.57 -15.73 2.88
N HIS A 64 8.79 -16.18 3.20
CA HIS A 64 9.37 -16.04 4.53
C HIS A 64 9.84 -14.61 4.85
N ALA A 65 9.91 -13.74 3.86
CA ALA A 65 10.19 -12.31 4.05
C ALA A 65 8.90 -11.50 3.92
N SER A 66 8.63 -10.66 4.91
CA SER A 66 7.49 -9.77 4.93
C SER A 66 7.95 -8.32 5.09
N PHE A 67 7.18 -7.40 4.49
CA PHE A 67 7.40 -5.96 4.57
C PHE A 67 6.07 -5.27 4.82
N THR A 68 6.04 -4.37 5.79
CA THR A 68 4.85 -3.58 6.09
C THR A 68 5.11 -2.12 5.72
N PHE A 69 4.27 -1.58 4.84
CA PHE A 69 4.37 -0.20 4.38
C PHE A 69 3.16 0.64 4.80
N SER A 70 3.40 1.90 5.15
CA SER A 70 2.39 2.96 5.11
C SER A 70 2.41 3.60 3.74
N ILE A 71 1.24 3.79 3.14
CA ILE A 71 1.09 4.42 1.83
C ILE A 71 0.03 5.51 1.96
N GLU A 72 0.42 6.75 1.72
CA GLU A 72 -0.43 7.93 1.77
C GLU A 72 -0.38 8.66 0.42
N GLY A 73 -1.37 9.51 0.14
CA GLY A 73 -1.40 10.27 -1.10
C GLY A 73 -1.62 9.40 -2.33
N VAL A 74 -2.57 8.47 -2.25
CA VAL A 74 -2.98 7.59 -3.35
C VAL A 74 -4.46 7.70 -3.64
N SER A 75 -4.84 7.48 -4.89
CA SER A 75 -6.25 7.50 -5.31
C SER A 75 -7.00 6.24 -4.91
N ARG A 76 -8.34 6.33 -4.81
CA ARG A 76 -9.20 5.14 -4.67
C ARG A 76 -9.13 4.21 -5.89
N ALA A 77 -8.84 4.75 -7.07
CA ALA A 77 -8.59 3.93 -8.26
C ALA A 77 -7.35 3.04 -8.11
N LEU A 78 -6.25 3.58 -7.54
CA LEU A 78 -5.08 2.76 -7.20
C LEU A 78 -5.45 1.69 -6.18
N LEU A 79 -6.18 2.06 -5.12
CA LEU A 79 -6.57 1.13 -4.08
C LEU A 79 -7.34 -0.06 -4.66
N ALA A 80 -8.31 0.19 -5.56
CA ALA A 80 -9.08 -0.86 -6.21
C ALA A 80 -8.22 -1.83 -7.06
N GLN A 81 -7.04 -1.42 -7.49
CA GLN A 81 -6.10 -2.27 -8.21
C GLN A 81 -5.10 -2.96 -7.29
N VAL A 82 -4.50 -2.24 -6.34
CA VAL A 82 -3.46 -2.80 -5.47
C VAL A 82 -4.01 -3.90 -4.55
N THR A 83 -5.24 -3.77 -4.08
CA THR A 83 -5.89 -4.79 -3.22
C THR A 83 -6.19 -6.11 -3.93
N ARG A 84 -6.00 -6.18 -5.26
CA ARG A 84 -6.11 -7.42 -6.03
C ARG A 84 -4.85 -8.28 -5.98
N HIS A 85 -3.72 -7.74 -5.53
CA HIS A 85 -2.51 -8.54 -5.36
C HIS A 85 -2.72 -9.57 -4.25
N ARG A 86 -2.27 -10.81 -4.55
CA ARG A 86 -2.29 -11.92 -3.60
C ARG A 86 -1.01 -11.93 -2.78
N ILE A 87 -1.05 -12.67 -1.67
CA ILE A 87 0.05 -12.75 -0.69
C ILE A 87 0.36 -11.36 -0.12
N ALA A 88 -0.69 -10.58 0.07
CA ALA A 88 -0.65 -9.26 0.70
C ALA A 88 -1.93 -9.04 1.50
N SER A 89 -1.80 -8.32 2.62
CA SER A 89 -2.92 -7.89 3.45
C SER A 89 -2.97 -6.36 3.46
N PHE A 90 -4.18 -5.81 3.45
CA PHE A 90 -4.40 -4.38 3.34
C PHE A 90 -5.30 -3.88 4.47
N SER A 91 -4.83 -2.87 5.19
CA SER A 91 -5.66 -2.07 6.08
C SER A 91 -5.87 -0.71 5.42
N VAL A 92 -7.12 -0.35 5.19
CA VAL A 92 -7.48 0.83 4.42
C VAL A 92 -8.35 1.75 5.26
N GLN A 93 -8.12 3.06 5.17
CA GLN A 93 -8.96 4.05 5.85
C GLN A 93 -10.44 3.85 5.46
N SER A 94 -11.27 3.63 6.47
CA SER A 94 -12.70 3.39 6.29
C SER A 94 -13.42 4.62 5.74
N GLN A 95 -14.29 4.41 4.78
CA GLN A 95 -15.19 5.44 4.27
C GLN A 95 -16.39 5.70 5.19
N ARG A 96 -16.69 4.76 6.08
CA ARG A 96 -17.80 4.87 7.04
C ARG A 96 -17.37 5.61 8.29
N TYR A 97 -16.25 5.20 8.89
CA TYR A 97 -15.80 5.75 10.17
C TYR A 97 -15.12 7.12 10.08
N VAL A 98 -14.54 7.45 8.93
CA VAL A 98 -13.81 8.71 8.77
C VAL A 98 -14.67 9.72 8.03
N SER A 99 -15.13 10.77 8.74
CA SER A 99 -15.84 11.89 8.14
C SER A 99 -14.89 12.76 7.30
N LEU A 100 -15.38 13.25 6.17
CA LEU A 100 -14.71 14.22 5.31
C LEU A 100 -15.27 15.64 5.46
N GLU A 101 -16.05 15.91 6.50
CA GLU A 101 -16.66 17.22 6.76
C GLU A 101 -15.65 18.37 6.73
N LYS A 102 -14.46 18.16 7.30
CA LYS A 102 -13.36 19.15 7.34
C LYS A 102 -12.54 19.21 6.05
N GLY A 103 -12.91 18.46 5.04
CA GLY A 103 -12.20 18.34 3.78
C GLY A 103 -11.41 17.02 3.65
N PHE A 104 -10.85 16.81 2.48
CA PHE A 104 -10.01 15.65 2.17
C PHE A 104 -8.81 16.06 1.29
N GLY A 105 -7.74 15.28 1.37
CA GLY A 105 -6.66 15.38 0.42
C GLY A 105 -7.02 14.68 -0.90
N TYR A 106 -6.59 15.24 -2.03
CA TYR A 106 -6.81 14.65 -3.36
C TYR A 106 -5.52 14.58 -4.17
N ILE A 107 -5.53 13.76 -5.20
CA ILE A 107 -4.40 13.57 -6.10
C ILE A 107 -4.72 14.26 -7.42
N ILE A 108 -3.81 15.09 -7.91
CA ILE A 108 -3.90 15.60 -9.28
C ILE A 108 -3.30 14.55 -10.22
N PRO A 109 -4.10 13.96 -11.13
CA PRO A 109 -3.57 12.97 -12.06
C PRO A 109 -2.46 13.57 -12.93
N PRO A 110 -1.34 12.85 -13.19
CA PRO A 110 -0.21 13.39 -13.95
C PRO A 110 -0.59 13.91 -15.34
N ARG A 111 -1.56 13.29 -15.99
CA ARG A 111 -2.04 13.74 -17.31
C ARG A 111 -2.81 15.06 -17.25
N ILE A 112 -3.52 15.32 -16.15
CA ILE A 112 -4.19 16.61 -15.92
C ILE A 112 -3.13 17.67 -15.63
N ALA A 113 -2.16 17.36 -14.77
CA ALA A 113 -1.06 18.27 -14.46
C ALA A 113 -0.26 18.66 -15.72
N ALA A 114 -0.08 17.74 -16.67
CA ALA A 114 0.62 17.99 -17.92
C ALA A 114 -0.12 18.94 -18.88
N LEU A 115 -1.41 19.20 -18.66
CA LEU A 115 -2.18 20.19 -19.43
C LEU A 115 -1.94 21.64 -19.00
N GLY A 116 -1.26 21.85 -17.88
CA GLY A 116 -0.89 23.16 -17.38
C GLY A 116 -1.78 23.68 -16.24
N GLU A 117 -1.48 24.90 -15.80
CA GLU A 117 -2.06 25.49 -14.59
C GLU A 117 -3.59 25.67 -14.65
N GLU A 118 -4.14 26.00 -15.83
CA GLU A 118 -5.59 26.16 -15.99
C GLU A 118 -6.34 24.85 -15.76
N ALA A 119 -5.80 23.72 -16.27
CA ALA A 119 -6.38 22.40 -16.06
C ALA A 119 -6.26 21.97 -14.58
N ILE A 120 -5.14 22.27 -13.93
CA ILE A 120 -4.96 22.03 -12.49
C ILE A 120 -6.02 22.79 -11.71
N LYS A 121 -6.19 24.07 -11.96
CA LYS A 121 -7.19 24.92 -11.28
C LYS A 121 -8.61 24.38 -11.50
N THR A 122 -8.93 24.02 -12.73
CA THR A 122 -10.25 23.41 -13.04
C THR A 122 -10.48 22.15 -12.23
N TYR A 123 -9.47 21.29 -12.12
CA TYR A 123 -9.57 20.06 -11.33
C TYR A 123 -9.72 20.35 -9.82
N GLU A 124 -9.01 21.34 -9.29
CA GLU A 124 -9.13 21.80 -7.91
C GLU A 124 -10.54 22.33 -7.59
N ASP A 125 -11.13 23.11 -8.49
CA ASP A 125 -12.48 23.62 -8.36
C ASP A 125 -13.52 22.49 -8.37
N GLN A 126 -13.31 21.46 -9.20
CA GLN A 126 -14.13 20.25 -9.19
C GLN A 126 -14.05 19.50 -7.85
N MET A 127 -12.86 19.34 -7.28
CA MET A 127 -12.68 18.69 -5.98
C MET A 127 -13.38 19.48 -4.86
N ASN A 128 -13.29 20.82 -4.88
CA ASN A 128 -13.99 21.69 -3.93
C ASN A 128 -15.52 21.56 -4.09
N THR A 129 -16.01 21.46 -5.30
CA THR A 129 -17.44 21.25 -5.60
C THR A 129 -17.92 19.90 -5.05
N MET A 130 -17.17 18.81 -5.26
CA MET A 130 -17.50 17.49 -4.71
C MET A 130 -17.55 17.50 -3.17
N HIS A 131 -16.64 18.24 -2.53
CA HIS A 131 -16.70 18.41 -1.06
C HIS A 131 -17.96 19.15 -0.60
N THR A 132 -18.40 20.17 -1.35
CA THR A 132 -19.65 20.86 -1.06
C THR A 132 -20.84 19.90 -1.15
N TRP A 133 -20.94 19.10 -2.19
CA TRP A 133 -22.01 18.10 -2.34
C TRP A 133 -21.98 17.04 -1.22
N TYR A 134 -20.80 16.59 -0.83
CA TYR A 134 -20.63 15.69 0.31
C TYR A 134 -21.21 16.29 1.59
N LYS A 135 -20.89 17.57 1.90
CA LYS A 135 -21.42 18.26 3.07
C LYS A 135 -22.94 18.46 2.99
N ASP A 136 -23.46 18.85 1.84
CA ASP A 136 -24.91 19.03 1.63
C ASP A 136 -25.68 17.76 1.94
N TRP A 137 -25.11 16.60 1.60
CA TRP A 137 -25.71 15.31 1.95
C TRP A 137 -25.56 14.97 3.42
N GLN A 138 -24.42 15.22 4.03
CA GLN A 138 -24.27 15.03 5.48
C GLN A 138 -25.24 15.89 6.29
N ASP A 139 -25.45 17.14 5.90
CA ASP A 139 -26.41 18.03 6.55
C ASP A 139 -27.85 17.51 6.49
N LYS A 140 -28.21 16.83 5.41
CA LYS A 140 -29.54 16.22 5.24
C LYS A 140 -29.70 14.87 5.94
N LEU A 141 -28.66 14.06 5.96
CA LEU A 141 -28.68 12.70 6.50
C LEU A 141 -28.36 12.64 8.00
N GLY A 142 -27.81 13.72 8.54
CA GLY A 142 -27.25 13.77 9.90
C GLY A 142 -25.81 13.24 9.95
N SER A 143 -25.25 13.16 11.16
CA SER A 143 -23.88 12.67 11.38
C SER A 143 -23.87 11.19 11.69
N GLY A 144 -22.80 10.48 11.33
CA GLY A 144 -22.56 9.10 11.69
C GLY A 144 -22.08 8.24 10.52
N GLU A 145 -21.87 6.96 10.77
CA GLU A 145 -21.26 6.03 9.81
C GLU A 145 -22.07 5.90 8.51
N GLY A 146 -23.38 5.73 8.59
CA GLY A 146 -24.27 5.62 7.43
C GLY A 146 -24.27 6.88 6.58
N SER A 147 -24.34 8.07 7.23
CA SER A 147 -24.28 9.35 6.52
C SER A 147 -22.94 9.55 5.82
N ASN A 148 -21.82 9.18 6.45
CA ASN A 148 -20.51 9.26 5.83
C ASN A 148 -20.41 8.40 4.58
N GLU A 149 -20.96 7.18 4.64
CA GLU A 149 -20.95 6.22 3.53
C GLU A 149 -21.81 6.74 2.37
N ASP A 150 -23.07 7.11 2.64
CA ASP A 150 -24.01 7.55 1.62
C ASP A 150 -23.60 8.87 0.97
N ALA A 151 -23.12 9.84 1.76
CA ALA A 151 -22.64 11.11 1.24
C ALA A 151 -21.43 10.97 0.28
N ARG A 152 -20.73 9.84 0.27
CA ARG A 152 -19.57 9.60 -0.62
C ARG A 152 -19.92 9.05 -2.00
N PHE A 153 -21.19 8.88 -2.30
CA PHE A 153 -21.64 8.50 -3.64
C PHE A 153 -21.58 9.65 -4.65
N VAL A 154 -21.32 10.87 -4.24
CA VAL A 154 -21.21 12.05 -5.10
C VAL A 154 -19.78 12.30 -5.59
#